data_a08fa3ebed6297f68f302048caa2dac1
#
_entry.id   a08fa3ebed6297f68f302048caa2dac1
#
_cell.length_a   1.000
_cell.length_b   1.000
_cell.length_c   1.000
_cell.angle_alpha   90.00
_cell.angle_beta   90.00
_cell.angle_gamma   90.00
#
_symmetry.space_group_name_H-M   'P 1'
#
loop_
_entity.id
_entity.type
_entity.pdbx_description
1 polymer ?
#
loop_
_entity_poly.entity_id
_entity_poly.type
_entity_poly.pdbx_seq_one_letter_code
_entity_poly.pdbx_strand_id
1 'polypeptide(L)'
;MINLKIDPEFQSQIPPLTDDEFKQLEENILKEGKLLSPLIVWNNILVDGHNRYEIVQEHPEISFSTMPLPFESREEVLAWICKNQLGRRNLTPEQKLFLIGKQYEAEKSSHGEARKESHDENGRFHRSSQTDNSGEAMKTCERIAEENGVSKATVLRASKYMKGVEIAESLIPGMREKILNKQVKVSKADMHRLARANYDARAQTLQEILHPELKVEPKPDADGIIREPGKAPVLPFQKIESVYDLSLIHISEPTR
;
A
#
# COMPACT_ATOMS: atom_id res chain seq x y z
N MET A 1 28.56 -5.63 15.63
CA MET A 1 27.65 -5.08 14.60
C MET A 1 26.26 -4.94 15.19
N ILE A 2 25.60 -3.81 14.99
CA ILE A 2 24.20 -3.62 15.37
C ILE A 2 23.36 -4.37 14.34
N ASN A 3 22.66 -5.43 14.76
CA ASN A 3 21.77 -6.17 13.87
C ASN A 3 20.34 -5.62 14.04
N LEU A 4 19.87 -4.86 13.06
CA LEU A 4 18.53 -4.30 13.04
C LEU A 4 17.57 -5.31 12.42
N LYS A 5 16.35 -5.38 12.97
CA LYS A 5 15.28 -6.18 12.39
C LYS A 5 14.64 -5.42 11.24
N ILE A 6 14.35 -6.10 10.13
CA ILE A 6 13.58 -5.56 9.02
C ILE A 6 12.14 -6.04 9.16
N ASP A 7 11.21 -5.11 9.19
CA ASP A 7 9.79 -5.40 9.16
C ASP A 7 9.28 -5.31 7.71
N PRO A 8 8.72 -6.40 7.15
CA PRO A 8 8.28 -6.42 5.76
C PRO A 8 7.19 -5.39 5.45
N GLU A 9 6.31 -5.09 6.41
CA GLU A 9 5.27 -4.08 6.20
C GLU A 9 5.87 -2.68 6.11
N PHE A 10 6.83 -2.33 6.98
CA PHE A 10 7.53 -1.05 6.94
C PHE A 10 8.32 -0.88 5.64
N GLN A 11 9.07 -1.90 5.27
CA GLN A 11 9.85 -1.92 4.02
C GLN A 11 8.95 -1.74 2.79
N SER A 12 7.79 -2.40 2.77
CA SER A 12 6.85 -2.35 1.64
C SER A 12 6.21 -0.97 1.39
N GLN A 13 6.32 -0.03 2.33
CA GLN A 13 5.84 1.36 2.13
C GLN A 13 6.89 2.23 1.42
N ILE A 14 8.12 1.73 1.27
CA ILE A 14 9.23 2.47 0.67
C ILE A 14 9.32 2.04 -0.78
N PRO A 15 9.13 2.96 -1.75
CA PRO A 15 9.32 2.64 -3.15
C PRO A 15 10.74 2.10 -3.40
N PRO A 16 10.90 0.99 -4.12
CA PRO A 16 12.21 0.46 -4.45
C PRO A 16 13.00 1.46 -5.31
N LEU A 17 14.30 1.45 -5.16
CA LEU A 17 15.20 2.12 -6.08
C LEU A 17 15.34 1.31 -7.37
N THR A 18 15.63 1.98 -8.48
CA THR A 18 16.12 1.31 -9.69
C THR A 18 17.54 0.79 -9.45
N ASP A 19 17.98 -0.18 -10.25
CA ASP A 19 19.34 -0.74 -10.14
C ASP A 19 20.42 0.36 -10.30
N ASP A 20 20.20 1.33 -11.17
CA ASP A 20 21.13 2.45 -11.38
C ASP A 20 21.15 3.40 -10.17
N GLU A 21 19.99 3.69 -9.58
CA GLU A 21 19.89 4.51 -8.35
C GLU A 21 20.54 3.80 -7.16
N PHE A 22 20.37 2.48 -7.05
CA PHE A 22 21.01 1.70 -5.99
C PHE A 22 22.52 1.68 -6.10
N LYS A 23 23.07 1.42 -7.31
CA LYS A 23 24.50 1.48 -7.59
C LYS A 23 25.10 2.86 -7.31
N GLN A 24 24.40 3.92 -7.73
CA GLN A 24 24.86 5.28 -7.45
C GLN A 24 24.87 5.59 -5.95
N LEU A 25 23.89 5.08 -5.20
CA LEU A 25 23.85 5.22 -3.74
C LEU A 25 25.02 4.47 -3.10
N GLU A 26 25.29 3.23 -3.53
CA GLU A 26 26.39 2.40 -3.05
C GLU A 26 27.76 3.09 -3.32
N GLU A 27 28.01 3.51 -4.54
CA GLU A 27 29.25 4.24 -4.90
C GLU A 27 29.47 5.48 -4.03
N ASN A 28 28.41 6.24 -3.77
CA ASN A 28 28.49 7.42 -2.93
C ASN A 28 28.83 7.05 -1.46
N ILE A 29 28.23 6.01 -0.92
CA ILE A 29 28.48 5.55 0.45
C ILE A 29 29.91 5.01 0.58
N LEU A 30 30.37 4.21 -0.38
CA LEU A 30 31.74 3.69 -0.39
C LEU A 30 32.78 4.80 -0.46
N LYS A 31 32.53 5.82 -1.27
CA LYS A 31 33.42 6.99 -1.39
C LYS A 31 33.53 7.78 -0.07
N GLU A 32 32.43 7.93 0.66
CA GLU A 32 32.37 8.65 1.95
C GLU A 32 32.91 7.79 3.11
N GLY A 33 32.93 6.45 2.98
CA GLY A 33 33.36 5.51 4.02
C GLY A 33 32.43 5.45 5.24
N LYS A 34 31.28 6.11 5.18
CA LYS A 34 30.27 6.17 6.27
C LYS A 34 28.91 6.60 5.75
N LEU A 35 27.86 6.26 6.49
CA LEU A 35 26.55 6.86 6.27
C LEU A 35 26.50 8.29 6.82
N LEU A 36 26.21 9.28 5.96
CA LEU A 36 26.07 10.68 6.35
C LEU A 36 24.79 10.96 7.16
N SER A 37 23.74 10.16 6.93
CA SER A 37 22.47 10.27 7.64
C SER A 37 22.24 9.03 8.49
N PRO A 38 21.75 9.14 9.74
CA PRO A 38 21.49 8.00 10.60
C PRO A 38 20.37 7.11 10.02
N LEU A 39 20.39 5.84 10.38
CA LEU A 39 19.27 4.92 10.19
C LEU A 39 18.22 5.19 11.25
N ILE A 40 16.97 5.37 10.87
CA ILE A 40 15.88 5.59 11.81
C ILE A 40 15.38 4.23 12.32
N VAL A 41 15.26 4.10 13.64
CA VAL A 41 14.89 2.84 14.27
C VAL A 41 13.80 3.03 15.34
N TRP A 42 13.00 1.99 15.54
CA TRP A 42 12.01 1.87 16.59
C TRP A 42 12.07 0.46 17.17
N ASN A 43 12.31 0.32 18.49
CA ASN A 43 12.41 -0.98 19.16
C ASN A 43 13.34 -1.99 18.44
N ASN A 44 14.50 -1.52 17.97
CA ASN A 44 15.45 -2.29 17.16
C ASN A 44 14.94 -2.74 15.79
N ILE A 45 13.82 -2.17 15.31
CA ILE A 45 13.28 -2.38 13.97
C ILE A 45 13.68 -1.19 13.11
N LEU A 46 14.13 -1.46 11.89
CA LEU A 46 14.47 -0.42 10.91
C LEU A 46 13.20 0.25 10.38
N VAL A 47 13.13 1.57 10.51
CA VAL A 47 11.99 2.40 10.08
C VAL A 47 12.30 3.13 8.79
N ASP A 48 13.48 3.75 8.67
CA ASP A 48 13.95 4.40 7.44
C ASP A 48 15.43 4.12 7.19
N GLY A 49 15.79 4.03 5.91
CA GLY A 49 17.15 3.77 5.45
C GLY A 49 17.39 2.32 5.02
N HIS A 50 16.37 1.57 4.61
CA HIS A 50 16.47 0.17 4.21
C HIS A 50 17.56 -0.08 3.15
N ASN A 51 17.59 0.68 2.07
CA ASN A 51 18.61 0.53 1.03
C ASN A 51 20.02 0.86 1.55
N ARG A 52 20.14 1.85 2.45
CA ARG A 52 21.43 2.18 3.09
C ARG A 52 21.88 1.06 4.04
N TYR A 53 20.95 0.44 4.75
CA TYR A 53 21.25 -0.66 5.65
C TYR A 53 21.68 -1.91 4.88
N GLU A 54 21.05 -2.20 3.75
CA GLU A 54 21.43 -3.28 2.83
C GLU A 54 22.90 -3.12 2.38
N ILE A 55 23.28 -1.95 1.90
CA ILE A 55 24.67 -1.63 1.51
C ILE A 55 25.63 -1.83 2.69
N VAL A 56 25.29 -1.37 3.90
CA VAL A 56 26.15 -1.54 5.08
C VAL A 56 26.29 -3.01 5.49
N GLN A 57 25.30 -3.86 5.23
CA GLN A 57 25.40 -5.29 5.49
C GLN A 57 26.40 -5.97 4.53
N GLU A 58 26.49 -5.50 3.28
CA GLU A 58 27.45 -5.99 2.30
C GLU A 58 28.87 -5.40 2.51
N HIS A 59 28.97 -4.20 3.11
CA HIS A 59 30.19 -3.47 3.36
C HIS A 59 30.41 -3.19 4.86
N PRO A 60 30.89 -4.18 5.63
CA PRO A 60 31.02 -4.07 7.10
C PRO A 60 32.01 -3.00 7.58
N GLU A 61 32.88 -2.51 6.71
CA GLU A 61 33.82 -1.42 6.97
C GLU A 61 33.14 -0.06 7.05
N ILE A 62 31.94 0.09 6.48
CA ILE A 62 31.18 1.34 6.49
C ILE A 62 30.61 1.63 7.88
N SER A 63 31.00 2.74 8.46
CA SER A 63 30.45 3.17 9.75
C SER A 63 29.10 3.83 9.59
N PHE A 64 28.18 3.55 10.53
CA PHE A 64 26.85 4.16 10.56
C PHE A 64 26.39 4.45 11.98
N SER A 65 25.43 5.34 12.12
CA SER A 65 24.71 5.64 13.35
C SER A 65 23.23 5.32 13.21
N THR A 66 22.59 5.09 14.35
CA THR A 66 21.13 4.93 14.42
C THR A 66 20.53 6.06 15.23
N MET A 67 19.31 6.46 14.87
CA MET A 67 18.51 7.42 15.60
C MET A 67 17.19 6.78 16.01
N PRO A 68 17.01 6.44 17.28
CA PRO A 68 15.74 5.92 17.79
C PRO A 68 14.69 7.04 17.82
N LEU A 69 13.47 6.74 17.36
CA LEU A 69 12.33 7.61 17.53
C LEU A 69 11.33 7.00 18.52
N PRO A 70 10.72 7.82 19.41
CA PRO A 70 9.82 7.38 20.47
C PRO A 70 8.37 7.26 19.95
N PHE A 71 8.11 6.30 19.07
CA PHE A 71 6.75 6.00 18.65
C PHE A 71 6.03 5.16 19.70
N GLU A 72 4.75 5.44 19.95
CA GLU A 72 3.93 4.74 20.92
C GLU A 72 3.30 3.46 20.33
N SER A 73 3.03 3.46 19.00
CA SER A 73 2.39 2.34 18.33
C SER A 73 3.00 2.06 16.95
N ARG A 74 2.68 0.86 16.42
CA ARG A 74 3.05 0.44 15.08
C ARG A 74 2.39 1.33 13.99
N GLU A 75 1.16 1.73 14.25
CA GLU A 75 0.37 2.59 13.37
C GLU A 75 1.01 3.97 13.26
N GLU A 76 1.55 4.49 14.35
CA GLU A 76 2.28 5.76 14.35
C GLU A 76 3.56 5.67 13.51
N VAL A 77 4.30 4.56 13.59
CA VAL A 77 5.45 4.30 12.71
C VAL A 77 5.03 4.29 11.25
N LEU A 78 3.96 3.57 10.90
CA LEU A 78 3.46 3.50 9.53
C LEU A 78 3.03 4.89 9.00
N ALA A 79 2.33 5.66 9.82
CA ALA A 79 1.94 7.02 9.47
C ALA A 79 3.17 7.90 9.20
N TRP A 80 4.18 7.80 10.08
CA TRP A 80 5.44 8.54 9.93
C TRP A 80 6.19 8.15 8.64
N ILE A 81 6.30 6.84 8.35
CA ILE A 81 6.93 6.35 7.11
C ILE A 81 6.21 6.95 5.90
N CYS A 82 4.88 6.85 5.85
CA CYS A 82 4.10 7.37 4.73
C CYS A 82 4.30 8.88 4.56
N LYS A 83 4.27 9.64 5.65
CA LYS A 83 4.51 11.08 5.63
C LYS A 83 5.92 11.42 5.14
N ASN A 84 6.94 10.68 5.59
CA ASN A 84 8.32 10.87 5.16
C ASN A 84 8.50 10.56 3.67
N GLN A 85 7.87 9.47 3.18
CA GLN A 85 7.91 9.13 1.75
C GLN A 85 7.18 10.16 0.89
N LEU A 86 6.07 10.75 1.34
CA LEU A 86 5.32 11.79 0.63
C LEU A 86 6.14 13.07 0.39
N GLY A 87 7.18 13.30 1.19
CA GLY A 87 8.16 14.38 0.97
C GLY A 87 9.14 14.15 -0.19
N ARG A 88 9.20 12.94 -0.75
CA ARG A 88 10.13 12.61 -1.85
C ARG A 88 9.62 13.18 -3.18
N ARG A 89 10.57 13.59 -4.06
CA ARG A 89 10.24 14.23 -5.34
C ARG A 89 9.82 13.24 -6.44
N ASN A 90 10.25 11.99 -6.37
CA ASN A 90 10.16 11.01 -7.47
C ASN A 90 8.96 10.05 -7.35
N LEU A 91 7.89 10.42 -6.63
CA LEU A 91 6.70 9.59 -6.49
C LEU A 91 5.80 9.71 -7.71
N THR A 92 5.32 8.57 -8.21
CA THR A 92 4.23 8.56 -9.19
C THR A 92 2.93 9.06 -8.54
N PRO A 93 1.96 9.58 -9.31
CA PRO A 93 0.66 9.98 -8.76
C PRO A 93 -0.07 8.83 -8.03
N GLU A 94 0.13 7.58 -8.48
CA GLU A 94 -0.43 6.37 -7.89
C GLU A 94 0.23 6.05 -6.54
N GLN A 95 1.57 6.12 -6.46
CA GLN A 95 2.31 5.99 -5.21
C GLN A 95 1.91 7.05 -4.20
N LYS A 96 1.81 8.31 -4.64
CA LYS A 96 1.37 9.42 -3.78
C LYS A 96 -0.04 9.15 -3.22
N LEU A 97 -0.97 8.73 -4.07
CA LEU A 97 -2.34 8.43 -3.64
C LEU A 97 -2.38 7.26 -2.66
N PHE A 98 -1.61 6.21 -2.91
CA PHE A 98 -1.49 5.05 -2.02
C PHE A 98 -0.98 5.45 -0.64
N LEU A 99 0.11 6.22 -0.58
CA LEU A 99 0.73 6.67 0.68
C LEU A 99 -0.19 7.59 1.49
N ILE A 100 -0.92 8.51 0.84
CA ILE A 100 -1.94 9.34 1.51
C ILE A 100 -3.04 8.46 2.13
N GLY A 101 -3.49 7.44 1.41
CA GLY A 101 -4.49 6.49 1.91
C GLY A 101 -3.99 5.69 3.10
N LYS A 102 -2.75 5.21 3.03
CA LYS A 102 -2.10 4.43 4.10
C LYS A 102 -1.88 5.28 5.35
N GLN A 103 -1.36 6.52 5.20
CA GLN A 103 -1.22 7.47 6.29
C GLN A 103 -2.56 7.71 7.00
N TYR A 104 -3.63 7.96 6.24
CA TYR A 104 -4.94 8.22 6.80
C TYR A 104 -5.49 7.03 7.60
N GLU A 105 -5.38 5.80 7.09
CA GLU A 105 -5.87 4.61 7.82
C GLU A 105 -5.01 4.32 9.06
N ALA A 106 -3.69 4.49 8.97
CA ALA A 106 -2.79 4.30 10.11
C ALA A 106 -3.12 5.27 11.26
N GLU A 107 -3.22 6.57 10.97
CA GLU A 107 -3.55 7.57 11.99
C GLU A 107 -4.96 7.39 12.56
N LYS A 108 -5.91 7.02 11.73
CA LYS A 108 -7.27 6.71 12.18
C LYS A 108 -7.30 5.52 13.14
N SER A 109 -6.48 4.50 12.92
CA SER A 109 -6.39 3.32 13.77
C SER A 109 -5.72 3.66 15.11
N SER A 110 -4.64 4.42 15.11
CA SER A 110 -3.97 4.90 16.32
C SER A 110 -4.93 5.62 17.27
N HIS A 111 -5.78 6.52 16.74
CA HIS A 111 -6.79 7.20 17.55
C HIS A 111 -8.00 6.31 17.90
N GLY A 112 -8.25 5.22 17.18
CA GLY A 112 -9.36 4.28 17.43
C GLY A 112 -9.09 3.29 18.56
N GLU A 113 -7.84 2.93 18.83
CA GLU A 113 -7.48 2.02 19.92
C GLU A 113 -7.63 2.66 21.29
N ALA A 114 -7.33 3.95 21.43
CA ALA A 114 -7.57 4.71 22.64
C ALA A 114 -9.05 4.74 23.08
N ARG A 115 -9.99 4.33 22.20
CA ARG A 115 -11.45 4.28 22.47
C ARG A 115 -11.98 2.94 22.95
N LYS A 116 -11.21 1.85 22.85
CA LYS A 116 -11.70 0.50 23.23
C LYS A 116 -11.76 0.29 24.74
N GLU A 117 -11.21 1.18 25.54
CA GLU A 117 -11.12 1.04 27.00
C GLU A 117 -12.26 1.69 27.81
N SER A 118 -13.25 2.34 27.21
CA SER A 118 -14.35 2.96 27.95
C SER A 118 -15.62 2.13 27.94
N HIS A 119 -15.58 0.94 28.51
CA HIS A 119 -16.75 0.21 28.95
C HIS A 119 -16.96 0.48 30.46
N ASP A 120 -18.21 0.76 30.87
CA ASP A 120 -18.57 0.81 32.28
C ASP A 120 -18.50 -0.59 32.91
N GLU A 121 -18.50 -0.66 34.25
CA GLU A 121 -18.46 -1.92 35.01
C GLU A 121 -19.61 -2.89 34.66
N ASN A 122 -20.59 -2.44 33.88
CA ASN A 122 -21.74 -3.23 33.42
C ASN A 122 -21.67 -3.59 31.92
N GLY A 123 -20.53 -3.34 31.24
CA GLY A 123 -20.36 -3.68 29.84
C GLY A 123 -21.18 -2.80 28.87
N ARG A 124 -21.75 -1.69 29.36
CA ARG A 124 -22.48 -0.73 28.53
C ARG A 124 -21.52 0.30 27.92
N PHE A 125 -21.64 0.54 26.63
CA PHE A 125 -20.97 1.66 25.97
C PHE A 125 -21.36 2.96 26.68
N HIS A 126 -20.40 3.64 27.30
CA HIS A 126 -20.58 5.05 27.65
C HIS A 126 -20.76 5.82 26.33
N ARG A 127 -21.98 6.16 26.03
CA ARG A 127 -22.33 7.11 24.98
C ARG A 127 -21.95 8.49 25.48
N SER A 128 -20.64 8.75 25.58
CA SER A 128 -20.17 10.12 25.73
C SER A 128 -20.70 10.87 24.53
N SER A 129 -21.39 11.95 24.79
CA SER A 129 -22.12 12.81 23.88
C SER A 129 -21.57 12.78 22.43
N GLN A 130 -22.44 12.48 21.52
CA GLN A 130 -22.29 12.22 20.08
C GLN A 130 -21.50 13.28 19.27
N THR A 131 -20.89 14.27 19.90
CA THR A 131 -20.21 15.39 19.24
C THR A 131 -18.72 15.20 18.98
N ASP A 132 -18.03 14.27 19.67
CA ASP A 132 -16.56 14.25 19.61
C ASP A 132 -15.96 13.25 18.62
N ASN A 133 -16.69 12.22 18.21
CA ASN A 133 -16.14 11.11 17.43
C ASN A 133 -16.07 11.37 15.91
N SER A 134 -17.04 12.10 15.34
CA SER A 134 -16.97 12.55 13.94
C SER A 134 -15.98 13.70 13.76
N GLY A 135 -15.76 14.49 14.83
CA GLY A 135 -14.85 15.62 14.83
C GLY A 135 -13.38 15.25 14.69
N GLU A 136 -12.88 14.20 15.37
CA GLU A 136 -11.46 13.83 15.28
C GLU A 136 -11.11 13.14 13.97
N ALA A 137 -11.95 12.22 13.47
CA ALA A 137 -11.75 11.60 12.16
C ALA A 137 -11.84 12.64 11.02
N MET A 138 -12.71 13.63 11.14
CA MET A 138 -12.75 14.77 10.22
C MET A 138 -11.50 15.63 10.35
N LYS A 139 -11.03 15.94 11.55
CA LYS A 139 -9.79 16.69 11.78
C LYS A 139 -8.57 15.98 11.19
N THR A 140 -8.43 14.66 11.35
CA THR A 140 -7.34 13.88 10.73
C THR A 140 -7.37 13.99 9.21
N CYS A 141 -8.54 13.83 8.59
CA CYS A 141 -8.69 13.96 7.15
C CYS A 141 -8.38 15.37 6.65
N GLU A 142 -8.78 16.42 7.40
CA GLU A 142 -8.50 17.82 7.09
C GLU A 142 -7.01 18.11 7.18
N ARG A 143 -6.36 17.70 8.26
CA ARG A 143 -4.93 17.89 8.47
C ARG A 143 -4.10 17.22 7.37
N ILE A 144 -4.38 15.94 7.04
CA ILE A 144 -3.67 15.24 5.97
C ILE A 144 -3.91 15.90 4.61
N ALA A 145 -5.11 16.44 4.39
CA ALA A 145 -5.43 17.18 3.16
C ALA A 145 -4.59 18.45 3.03
N GLU A 146 -4.47 19.23 4.10
CA GLU A 146 -3.65 20.44 4.16
C GLU A 146 -2.15 20.12 3.99
N GLU A 147 -1.63 19.12 4.72
CA GLU A 147 -0.24 18.68 4.65
C GLU A 147 0.19 18.28 3.23
N ASN A 148 -0.71 17.68 2.47
CA ASN A 148 -0.42 17.17 1.13
C ASN A 148 -0.94 18.06 -0.01
N GLY A 149 -1.56 19.20 0.29
CA GLY A 149 -2.11 20.12 -0.71
C GLY A 149 -3.24 19.50 -1.55
N VAL A 150 -4.07 18.65 -0.93
CA VAL A 150 -5.20 17.96 -1.60
C VAL A 150 -6.52 18.24 -0.87
N SER A 151 -7.64 17.89 -1.50
CA SER A 151 -8.96 18.02 -0.84
C SER A 151 -9.21 16.84 0.12
N LYS A 152 -10.08 17.05 1.14
CA LYS A 152 -10.60 15.99 2.01
C LYS A 152 -11.17 14.82 1.21
N ALA A 153 -11.91 15.12 0.14
CA ALA A 153 -12.48 14.11 -0.74
C ALA A 153 -11.38 13.26 -1.40
N THR A 154 -10.22 13.85 -1.70
CA THR A 154 -9.06 13.13 -2.23
C THR A 154 -8.48 12.19 -1.19
N VAL A 155 -8.35 12.59 0.08
CA VAL A 155 -7.87 11.71 1.17
C VAL A 155 -8.79 10.50 1.33
N LEU A 156 -10.11 10.70 1.36
CA LEU A 156 -11.08 9.61 1.47
C LEU A 156 -11.08 8.66 0.26
N ARG A 157 -10.86 9.21 -0.95
CA ARG A 157 -10.68 8.39 -2.15
C ARG A 157 -9.35 7.63 -2.11
N ALA A 158 -8.29 8.26 -1.61
CA ALA A 158 -6.99 7.66 -1.44
C ALA A 158 -7.04 6.43 -0.52
N SER A 159 -7.76 6.51 0.61
CA SER A 159 -8.01 5.37 1.48
C SER A 159 -8.68 4.20 0.75
N LYS A 160 -9.73 4.47 -0.04
CA LYS A 160 -10.42 3.42 -0.82
C LYS A 160 -9.52 2.83 -1.90
N TYR A 161 -8.74 3.67 -2.58
CA TYR A 161 -7.77 3.24 -3.58
C TYR A 161 -6.72 2.31 -2.96
N MET A 162 -6.12 2.72 -1.85
CA MET A 162 -5.12 1.95 -1.11
C MET A 162 -5.67 0.58 -0.70
N LYS A 163 -6.90 0.52 -0.14
CA LYS A 163 -7.54 -0.75 0.23
C LYS A 163 -7.72 -1.69 -0.97
N GLY A 164 -8.09 -1.14 -2.13
CA GLY A 164 -8.17 -1.93 -3.36
C GLY A 164 -6.83 -2.49 -3.80
N VAL A 165 -5.77 -1.68 -3.73
CA VAL A 165 -4.40 -2.13 -4.05
C VAL A 165 -3.90 -3.19 -3.07
N GLU A 166 -4.18 -3.07 -1.77
CA GLU A 166 -3.81 -4.09 -0.78
C GLU A 166 -4.58 -5.41 -0.97
N ILE A 167 -5.86 -5.34 -1.36
CA ILE A 167 -6.62 -6.54 -1.72
C ILE A 167 -6.02 -7.20 -2.97
N ALA A 168 -5.66 -6.42 -3.99
CA ALA A 168 -5.00 -6.95 -5.18
C ALA A 168 -3.67 -7.63 -4.84
N GLU A 169 -2.87 -7.04 -3.95
CA GLU A 169 -1.62 -7.62 -3.45
C GLU A 169 -1.84 -8.93 -2.69
N SER A 170 -2.88 -8.99 -1.84
CA SER A 170 -3.21 -10.20 -1.07
C SER A 170 -3.67 -11.36 -1.96
N LEU A 171 -4.25 -11.07 -3.12
CA LEU A 171 -4.70 -12.07 -4.09
C LEU A 171 -3.59 -12.49 -5.06
N ILE A 172 -2.76 -11.53 -5.47
CA ILE A 172 -1.67 -11.74 -6.42
C ILE A 172 -0.44 -11.00 -5.88
N PRO A 173 0.53 -11.68 -5.25
CA PRO A 173 1.75 -11.07 -4.76
C PRO A 173 2.52 -10.33 -5.86
N GLY A 174 3.05 -9.13 -5.54
CA GLY A 174 3.72 -8.23 -6.49
C GLY A 174 2.77 -7.34 -7.30
N MET A 175 1.45 -7.48 -7.14
CA MET A 175 0.47 -6.66 -7.87
C MET A 175 0.51 -5.19 -7.42
N ARG A 176 0.79 -4.92 -6.15
CA ARG A 176 0.94 -3.55 -5.62
C ARG A 176 1.99 -2.79 -6.42
N GLU A 177 3.18 -3.35 -6.55
CA GLU A 177 4.28 -2.71 -7.26
C GLU A 177 3.92 -2.45 -8.72
N LYS A 178 3.34 -3.43 -9.41
CA LYS A 178 2.91 -3.29 -10.80
C LYS A 178 1.87 -2.18 -10.99
N ILE A 179 0.92 -2.05 -10.06
CA ILE A 179 -0.10 -1.00 -10.09
C ILE A 179 0.53 0.38 -9.82
N LEU A 180 1.35 0.49 -8.77
CA LEU A 180 1.94 1.75 -8.36
C LEU A 180 2.96 2.29 -9.36
N ASN A 181 3.65 1.40 -10.09
CA ASN A 181 4.59 1.73 -11.16
C ASN A 181 3.94 1.80 -12.56
N LYS A 182 2.59 1.71 -12.64
CA LYS A 182 1.83 1.77 -13.90
C LYS A 182 2.17 0.68 -14.93
N GLN A 183 2.71 -0.43 -14.47
CA GLN A 183 2.99 -1.58 -15.33
C GLN A 183 1.71 -2.34 -15.72
N VAL A 184 0.65 -2.19 -14.92
CA VAL A 184 -0.68 -2.73 -15.18
C VAL A 184 -1.67 -1.57 -15.35
N LYS A 185 -2.48 -1.64 -16.40
CA LYS A 185 -3.47 -0.61 -16.69
C LYS A 185 -4.74 -0.82 -15.89
N VAL A 186 -4.79 -0.25 -14.69
CA VAL A 186 -5.99 -0.25 -13.84
C VAL A 186 -6.40 1.19 -13.50
N SER A 187 -7.69 1.44 -13.39
CA SER A 187 -8.21 2.75 -13.03
C SER A 187 -8.38 2.89 -11.51
N LYS A 188 -8.43 4.13 -11.01
CA LYS A 188 -8.77 4.39 -9.61
C LYS A 188 -10.18 3.87 -9.26
N ALA A 189 -11.11 3.91 -10.22
CA ALA A 189 -12.46 3.38 -10.04
C ALA A 189 -12.47 1.86 -9.88
N ASP A 190 -11.60 1.14 -10.58
CA ASP A 190 -11.44 -0.31 -10.45
C ASP A 190 -10.95 -0.69 -9.06
N MET A 191 -9.97 0.03 -8.52
CA MET A 191 -9.49 -0.20 -7.15
C MET A 191 -10.56 0.11 -6.11
N HIS A 192 -11.39 1.15 -6.33
CA HIS A 192 -12.54 1.42 -5.47
C HIS A 192 -13.61 0.33 -5.57
N ARG A 193 -13.84 -0.25 -6.77
CA ARG A 193 -14.75 -1.38 -6.97
C ARG A 193 -14.25 -2.60 -6.22
N LEU A 194 -12.98 -2.93 -6.34
CA LEU A 194 -12.34 -4.04 -5.63
C LEU A 194 -12.41 -3.87 -4.11
N ALA A 195 -12.15 -2.65 -3.60
CA ALA A 195 -12.25 -2.35 -2.17
C ALA A 195 -13.65 -2.53 -1.58
N ARG A 196 -14.71 -2.42 -2.41
CA ARG A 196 -16.11 -2.61 -2.00
C ARG A 196 -16.63 -4.03 -2.21
N ALA A 197 -15.91 -4.85 -2.96
CA ALA A 197 -16.32 -6.21 -3.27
C ALA A 197 -16.37 -7.07 -1.99
N ASN A 198 -17.40 -7.89 -1.88
CA ASN A 198 -17.49 -8.90 -0.84
C ASN A 198 -16.30 -9.87 -0.94
N TYR A 199 -15.90 -10.46 0.18
CA TYR A 199 -14.73 -11.32 0.25
C TYR A 199 -14.70 -12.37 -0.87
N ASP A 200 -15.79 -13.09 -1.06
CA ASP A 200 -15.91 -14.17 -2.06
C ASP A 200 -15.86 -13.67 -3.50
N ALA A 201 -16.24 -12.41 -3.75
CA ALA A 201 -16.26 -11.81 -5.07
C ALA A 201 -14.94 -11.11 -5.46
N ARG A 202 -14.00 -10.95 -4.52
CA ARG A 202 -12.77 -10.16 -4.75
C ARG A 202 -11.90 -10.73 -5.87
N ALA A 203 -11.69 -12.05 -5.87
CA ALA A 203 -10.89 -12.71 -6.87
C ALA A 203 -11.49 -12.55 -8.28
N GLN A 204 -12.81 -12.78 -8.41
CA GLN A 204 -13.51 -12.57 -9.67
C GLN A 204 -13.47 -11.10 -10.11
N THR A 205 -13.71 -10.16 -9.18
CA THR A 205 -13.65 -8.72 -9.47
C THR A 205 -12.26 -8.31 -9.97
N LEU A 206 -11.20 -8.84 -9.36
CA LEU A 206 -9.83 -8.55 -9.81
C LEU A 206 -9.56 -9.11 -11.22
N GLN A 207 -10.00 -10.34 -11.50
CA GLN A 207 -9.89 -10.92 -12.85
C GLN A 207 -10.61 -10.07 -13.91
N GLU A 208 -11.83 -9.60 -13.62
CA GLU A 208 -12.58 -8.72 -14.52
C GLU A 208 -11.90 -7.35 -14.73
N ILE A 209 -11.13 -6.88 -13.75
CA ILE A 209 -10.35 -5.64 -13.86
C ILE A 209 -9.13 -5.86 -14.75
N LEU A 210 -8.41 -6.96 -14.55
CA LEU A 210 -7.19 -7.28 -15.29
C LEU A 210 -7.49 -7.70 -16.73
N HIS A 211 -8.64 -8.32 -16.97
CA HIS A 211 -9.07 -8.86 -18.24
C HIS A 211 -10.45 -8.31 -18.66
N PRO A 212 -10.53 -7.01 -18.99
CA PRO A 212 -11.79 -6.37 -19.37
C PRO A 212 -12.42 -6.99 -20.63
N GLU A 213 -11.63 -7.66 -21.46
CA GLU A 213 -12.06 -8.44 -22.63
C GLU A 213 -12.93 -9.65 -22.26
N LEU A 214 -12.85 -10.15 -21.03
CA LEU A 214 -13.68 -11.25 -20.55
C LEU A 214 -15.09 -10.80 -20.12
N LYS A 215 -15.36 -9.50 -20.11
CA LYS A 215 -16.72 -8.98 -19.96
C LYS A 215 -17.49 -9.22 -21.24
N VAL A 216 -18.09 -10.39 -21.37
CA VAL A 216 -19.09 -10.66 -22.40
C VAL A 216 -20.35 -9.92 -21.94
N GLU A 217 -20.55 -8.69 -22.43
CA GLU A 217 -21.88 -8.10 -22.36
C GLU A 217 -22.80 -8.99 -23.18
N PRO A 218 -23.93 -9.45 -22.62
CA PRO A 218 -24.90 -10.22 -23.39
C PRO A 218 -25.39 -9.30 -24.49
N LYS A 219 -24.98 -9.57 -25.73
CA LYS A 219 -25.54 -8.90 -26.90
C LYS A 219 -27.00 -9.34 -27.03
N PRO A 220 -27.94 -8.42 -27.23
CA PRO A 220 -29.31 -8.80 -27.52
C PRO A 220 -29.34 -9.70 -28.76
N ASP A 221 -30.12 -10.76 -28.70
CA ASP A 221 -30.41 -11.62 -29.83
C ASP A 221 -31.02 -10.79 -31.02
N ALA A 222 -31.12 -11.40 -32.17
CA ALA A 222 -31.72 -10.76 -33.35
C ALA A 222 -33.14 -10.22 -33.09
N ASP A 223 -33.79 -10.72 -32.02
CA ASP A 223 -35.12 -10.31 -31.57
C ASP A 223 -35.09 -9.23 -30.48
N GLY A 224 -33.91 -8.68 -30.14
CA GLY A 224 -33.72 -7.64 -29.11
C GLY A 224 -33.90 -8.12 -27.68
N ILE A 225 -33.94 -9.43 -27.42
CA ILE A 225 -34.12 -10.02 -26.09
C ILE A 225 -32.74 -10.30 -25.46
N ILE A 226 -32.46 -9.67 -24.32
CA ILE A 226 -31.29 -9.99 -23.52
C ILE A 226 -31.61 -11.27 -22.72
N ARG A 227 -31.11 -12.41 -23.18
CA ARG A 227 -31.16 -13.64 -22.40
C ARG A 227 -30.01 -13.62 -21.40
N GLU A 228 -30.30 -13.82 -20.11
CA GLU A 228 -29.24 -13.99 -19.13
C GLU A 228 -28.30 -15.12 -19.61
N PRO A 229 -26.98 -14.86 -19.71
CA PRO A 229 -26.05 -15.92 -20.01
C PRO A 229 -26.19 -16.96 -18.91
N GLY A 230 -26.41 -18.20 -19.28
CA GLY A 230 -26.38 -19.31 -18.34
C GLY A 230 -25.14 -19.18 -17.47
N LYS A 231 -25.27 -19.38 -16.16
CA LYS A 231 -24.25 -19.22 -15.14
C LYS A 231 -22.86 -19.43 -15.74
N ALA A 232 -22.04 -18.38 -15.78
CA ALA A 232 -20.65 -18.47 -16.22
C ALA A 232 -20.03 -19.70 -15.54
N PRO A 233 -19.29 -20.57 -16.27
CA PRO A 233 -18.72 -21.74 -15.66
C PRO A 233 -17.87 -21.25 -14.47
N VAL A 234 -18.26 -21.66 -13.27
CA VAL A 234 -17.43 -21.51 -12.08
C VAL A 234 -16.19 -22.32 -12.39
N LEU A 235 -15.11 -21.65 -12.77
CA LEU A 235 -13.84 -22.31 -12.93
C LEU A 235 -13.50 -22.92 -11.57
N PRO A 236 -13.37 -24.25 -11.45
CA PRO A 236 -13.07 -24.85 -10.17
C PRO A 236 -11.75 -24.30 -9.67
N PHE A 237 -11.66 -24.04 -8.36
CA PHE A 237 -10.51 -23.47 -7.66
C PHE A 237 -9.18 -24.15 -8.03
N GLN A 238 -9.21 -25.42 -8.47
CA GLN A 238 -8.07 -26.19 -8.97
C GLN A 238 -7.43 -25.64 -10.26
N LYS A 239 -8.13 -24.74 -11.01
CA LYS A 239 -7.51 -24.06 -12.16
C LYS A 239 -6.80 -22.76 -11.79
N ILE A 240 -6.89 -22.31 -10.53
CA ILE A 240 -6.13 -21.15 -10.06
C ILE A 240 -4.65 -21.51 -9.87
N GLU A 241 -4.29 -22.79 -9.67
CA GLU A 241 -2.88 -23.21 -9.69
C GLU A 241 -2.22 -23.00 -11.06
N SER A 242 -2.99 -22.96 -12.14
CA SER A 242 -2.47 -22.62 -13.47
C SER A 242 -2.33 -21.11 -13.72
N VAL A 243 -2.78 -20.25 -12.81
CA VAL A 243 -2.56 -18.79 -12.87
C VAL A 243 -1.10 -18.44 -12.58
N TYR A 244 -0.32 -19.35 -11.99
CA TYR A 244 1.13 -19.20 -11.95
C TYR A 244 1.78 -19.26 -13.35
N ASP A 245 1.07 -19.77 -14.36
CA ASP A 245 1.48 -19.72 -15.76
C ASP A 245 1.26 -18.32 -16.43
N LEU A 246 0.65 -17.37 -15.73
CA LEU A 246 0.59 -15.99 -16.19
C LEU A 246 1.95 -15.24 -16.12
N SER A 247 2.99 -15.89 -15.62
CA SER A 247 4.38 -15.46 -15.80
C SER A 247 4.84 -15.48 -17.27
N LEU A 248 4.04 -16.06 -18.17
CA LEU A 248 4.28 -16.14 -19.62
C LEU A 248 3.54 -15.10 -20.44
N ILE A 249 3.01 -14.04 -19.84
CA ILE A 249 2.74 -12.84 -20.63
C ILE A 249 4.11 -12.29 -21.03
N HIS A 250 4.53 -12.68 -22.21
CA HIS A 250 5.76 -12.26 -22.86
C HIS A 250 6.05 -10.78 -22.61
N ILE A 251 6.97 -10.50 -21.72
CA ILE A 251 7.82 -9.34 -21.83
C ILE A 251 8.71 -9.67 -23.02
N SER A 252 8.36 -9.14 -24.20
CA SER A 252 9.25 -9.13 -25.34
C SER A 252 10.52 -8.40 -24.90
N GLU A 253 11.61 -9.15 -24.76
CA GLU A 253 12.93 -8.54 -24.61
C GLU A 253 13.14 -7.56 -25.77
N PRO A 254 13.68 -6.37 -25.49
CA PRO A 254 14.10 -5.49 -26.56
C PRO A 254 15.26 -6.20 -27.30
N THR A 255 15.02 -6.64 -28.50
CA THR A 255 16.06 -7.06 -29.44
C THR A 255 17.06 -5.92 -29.61
N ARG A 256 18.32 -6.29 -29.46
CA ARG A 256 19.53 -5.48 -29.65
C ARG A 256 19.49 -4.60 -30.90
#